data_cdfc4d62bcffd23820bb5b4cd5df8a64
#
_entry.id   cdfc4d62bcffd23820bb5b4cd5df8a64
#
_cell.length_a   1.000
_cell.length_b   1.000
_cell.length_c   1.000
_cell.angle_alpha   90.00
_cell.angle_beta   90.00
_cell.angle_gamma   90.00
#
_symmetry.space_group_name_H-M   'P 1'
#
loop_
_entity.id
_entity.type
_entity.pdbx_description
1 polymer ?
#
loop_
_entity_poly.entity_id
_entity_poly.type
_entity_poly.pdbx_seq_one_letter_code
_entity_poly.pdbx_strand_id
1 'polypeptide(L)'
;MEDIKIINELSDFFKVFADATRLRILEVLLKDETSVNSISKEIDVSPSAVSHQLSYLRSTNLVKTRKEGQIIYYSIADNHIKVIIKYGLEHIKEGIKLWKR
;
A
#
# COMPACT_ATOMS: atom_id res chain seq x y z
N MET A 1 -16.73 12.41 19.91
CA MET A 1 -15.25 12.38 19.76
C MET A 1 -14.77 10.97 20.00
N GLU A 2 -13.81 10.52 19.21
CA GLU A 2 -13.27 9.17 19.37
C GLU A 2 -12.39 9.03 20.61
N ASP A 3 -12.36 7.81 21.16
CA ASP A 3 -11.46 7.43 22.25
C ASP A 3 -10.01 7.66 21.82
N ILE A 4 -9.17 8.12 22.75
CA ILE A 4 -7.75 8.36 22.48
C ILE A 4 -7.04 7.08 22.01
N LYS A 5 -7.45 5.92 22.47
CA LYS A 5 -6.90 4.65 22.02
C LYS A 5 -7.15 4.43 20.53
N ILE A 6 -8.35 4.71 20.07
CA ILE A 6 -8.70 4.59 18.65
C ILE A 6 -7.91 5.61 17.82
N ILE A 7 -7.76 6.82 18.32
CA ILE A 7 -6.95 7.84 17.64
C ILE A 7 -5.49 7.39 17.51
N ASN A 8 -4.94 6.80 18.57
CA ASN A 8 -3.57 6.31 18.52
C ASN A 8 -3.42 5.16 17.52
N GLU A 9 -4.39 4.26 17.45
CA GLU A 9 -4.40 3.19 16.45
C GLU A 9 -4.50 3.74 15.03
N LEU A 10 -5.30 4.77 14.82
CA LEU A 10 -5.40 5.43 13.52
C LEU A 10 -4.07 6.10 13.14
N SER A 11 -3.41 6.72 14.12
CA SER A 11 -2.09 7.31 13.89
C SER A 11 -1.08 6.26 13.44
N ASP A 12 -1.05 5.10 14.10
CA ASP A 12 -0.18 3.99 13.72
C ASP A 12 -0.52 3.47 12.31
N PHE A 13 -1.80 3.39 12.00
CA PHE A 13 -2.26 2.99 10.68
C PHE A 13 -1.72 3.92 9.59
N PHE A 14 -1.81 5.23 9.80
CA PHE A 14 -1.29 6.18 8.82
C PHE A 14 0.23 6.14 8.68
N LYS A 15 0.95 5.75 9.70
CA LYS A 15 2.41 5.59 9.61
C LYS A 15 2.81 4.51 8.60
N VAL A 16 1.96 3.51 8.42
CA VAL A 16 2.23 2.44 7.44
C VAL A 16 2.30 3.01 6.03
N PHE A 17 1.49 4.03 5.74
CA PHE A 17 1.48 4.68 4.43
C PHE A 17 2.64 5.67 4.23
N ALA A 18 3.34 6.03 5.30
CA ALA A 18 4.34 7.09 5.25
C ALA A 18 5.72 6.58 4.80
N ASP A 19 5.74 5.87 3.69
CA ASP A 19 6.97 5.34 3.08
C ASP A 19 6.75 5.22 1.58
N ALA A 20 7.63 5.82 0.79
CA ALA A 20 7.46 5.89 -0.65
C ALA A 20 7.45 4.50 -1.31
N THR A 21 8.33 3.60 -0.87
CA THR A 21 8.38 2.25 -1.45
C THR A 21 7.09 1.48 -1.16
N ARG A 22 6.59 1.56 0.06
CA ARG A 22 5.32 0.92 0.41
C ARG A 22 4.16 1.48 -0.42
N LEU A 23 4.12 2.80 -0.60
CA LEU A 23 3.08 3.43 -1.44
C LEU A 23 3.16 2.97 -2.88
N ARG A 24 4.37 2.82 -3.43
CA ARG A 24 4.55 2.31 -4.80
C ARG A 24 4.05 0.89 -4.93
N ILE A 25 4.32 0.05 -3.94
CA ILE A 25 3.81 -1.33 -3.91
C ILE A 25 2.28 -1.32 -3.88
N LEU A 26 1.70 -0.52 -2.99
CA LEU A 26 0.24 -0.44 -2.87
C LEU A 26 -0.39 0.10 -4.17
N GLU A 27 0.25 1.02 -4.85
CA GLU A 27 -0.23 1.53 -6.13
C GLU A 27 -0.29 0.43 -7.19
N VAL A 28 0.73 -0.43 -7.25
CA VAL A 28 0.71 -1.59 -8.15
C VAL A 28 -0.48 -2.48 -7.82
N LEU A 29 -0.71 -2.73 -6.54
CA LEU A 29 -1.81 -3.59 -6.09
C LEU A 29 -3.20 -2.97 -6.29
N LEU A 30 -3.29 -1.65 -6.46
CA LEU A 30 -4.56 -1.02 -6.83
C LEU A 30 -5.06 -1.53 -8.18
N LYS A 31 -4.16 -1.88 -9.09
CA LYS A 31 -4.52 -2.34 -10.43
C LYS A 31 -5.03 -3.77 -10.40
N ASP A 32 -4.31 -4.65 -9.73
CA ASP A 32 -4.65 -6.06 -9.64
C ASP A 32 -3.75 -6.76 -8.63
N GLU A 33 -4.14 -7.97 -8.22
CA GLU A 33 -3.26 -8.81 -7.40
C GLU A 33 -2.03 -9.21 -8.21
N THR A 34 -0.90 -9.36 -7.54
CA THR A 34 0.33 -9.73 -8.23
C THR A 34 1.36 -10.33 -7.27
N SER A 35 2.42 -10.90 -7.84
CA SER A 35 3.48 -11.58 -7.11
C SER A 35 4.64 -10.65 -6.78
N VAL A 36 5.51 -11.08 -5.86
CA VAL A 36 6.74 -10.34 -5.51
C VAL A 36 7.56 -10.02 -6.75
N ASN A 37 7.78 -11.01 -7.63
CA ASN A 37 8.62 -10.81 -8.80
C ASN A 37 8.03 -9.78 -9.77
N SER A 38 6.72 -9.81 -9.96
CA SER A 38 6.05 -8.83 -10.83
C SER A 38 6.12 -7.42 -10.26
N ILE A 39 5.91 -7.27 -8.96
CA ILE A 39 6.05 -5.97 -8.29
C ILE A 39 7.49 -5.47 -8.44
N SER A 40 8.46 -6.33 -8.14
CA SER A 40 9.88 -6.02 -8.22
C SER A 40 10.26 -5.44 -9.58
N LYS A 41 9.79 -6.06 -10.64
CA LYS A 41 10.05 -5.60 -12.01
C LYS A 41 9.39 -4.24 -12.28
N GLU A 42 8.15 -4.09 -11.83
CA GLU A 42 7.38 -2.88 -12.13
C GLU A 42 7.94 -1.64 -11.44
N ILE A 43 8.39 -1.77 -10.18
CA ILE A 43 8.89 -0.61 -9.42
C ILE A 43 10.42 -0.53 -9.37
N ASP A 44 11.12 -1.48 -9.99
CA ASP A 44 12.60 -1.53 -10.03
C ASP A 44 13.21 -1.53 -8.64
N VAL A 45 12.72 -2.43 -7.80
CA VAL A 45 13.22 -2.68 -6.45
C VAL A 45 13.46 -4.17 -6.31
N SER A 46 14.52 -4.58 -5.63
CA SER A 46 14.88 -5.99 -5.53
C SER A 46 13.75 -6.84 -4.96
N PRO A 47 13.64 -8.11 -5.38
CA PRO A 47 12.62 -9.01 -4.83
C PRO A 47 12.70 -9.15 -3.31
N SER A 48 13.89 -9.18 -2.73
CA SER A 48 14.04 -9.30 -1.28
C SER A 48 13.52 -8.05 -0.56
N ALA A 49 13.77 -6.87 -1.10
CA ALA A 49 13.26 -5.63 -0.53
C ALA A 49 11.74 -5.55 -0.64
N VAL A 50 11.18 -5.94 -1.80
CA VAL A 50 9.72 -6.01 -1.99
C VAL A 50 9.10 -7.00 -1.01
N SER A 51 9.69 -8.19 -0.90
CA SER A 51 9.21 -9.23 0.01
C SER A 51 9.19 -8.73 1.46
N HIS A 52 10.25 -8.03 1.89
CA HIS A 52 10.33 -7.46 3.23
C HIS A 52 9.20 -6.46 3.48
N GLN A 53 8.96 -5.56 2.53
CA GLN A 53 7.89 -4.57 2.64
C GLN A 53 6.51 -5.23 2.63
N LEU A 54 6.30 -6.24 1.80
CA LEU A 54 5.02 -6.97 1.76
C LEU A 54 4.76 -7.72 3.06
N SER A 55 5.80 -8.29 3.70
CA SER A 55 5.63 -8.92 5.00
C SER A 55 5.15 -7.92 6.05
N TYR A 56 5.72 -6.71 6.04
CA TYR A 56 5.28 -5.65 6.93
C TYR A 56 3.84 -5.24 6.65
N LEU A 57 3.49 -5.02 5.37
CA LEU A 57 2.14 -4.66 4.98
C LEU A 57 1.13 -5.74 5.35
N ARG A 58 1.52 -7.00 5.26
CA ARG A 58 0.67 -8.11 5.68
C ARG A 58 0.49 -8.14 7.19
N SER A 59 1.57 -7.94 7.95
CA SER A 59 1.51 -7.93 9.42
C SER A 59 0.65 -6.79 9.96
N THR A 60 0.54 -5.70 9.21
CA THR A 60 -0.28 -4.54 9.56
C THR A 60 -1.66 -4.56 8.92
N ASN A 61 -2.01 -5.65 8.26
CA ASN A 61 -3.32 -5.89 7.65
C ASN A 61 -3.70 -4.96 6.48
N LEU A 62 -2.71 -4.44 5.76
CA LEU A 62 -2.98 -3.65 4.56
C LEU A 62 -3.06 -4.50 3.31
N VAL A 63 -2.43 -5.67 3.31
CA VAL A 63 -2.50 -6.61 2.20
C VAL A 63 -2.85 -8.00 2.70
N LYS A 64 -3.39 -8.80 1.79
CA LYS A 64 -3.70 -10.20 2.00
C LYS A 64 -3.05 -11.03 0.90
N THR A 65 -2.99 -12.32 1.10
CA THR A 65 -2.34 -13.25 0.16
C THR A 65 -3.27 -14.37 -0.25
N ARG A 66 -3.01 -14.90 -1.44
CA ARG A 66 -3.50 -16.22 -1.81
C ARG A 66 -2.36 -16.97 -2.50
N LYS A 67 -2.35 -18.26 -2.35
CA LYS A 67 -1.33 -19.11 -2.95
C LYS A 67 -1.92 -19.90 -4.11
N GLU A 68 -1.20 -19.95 -5.21
CA GLU A 68 -1.57 -20.77 -6.35
C GLU A 68 -0.31 -21.50 -6.84
N GLY A 69 -0.27 -22.81 -6.64
CA GLY A 69 0.96 -23.58 -6.89
C GLY A 69 2.08 -23.09 -5.98
N GLN A 70 3.20 -22.69 -6.56
CA GLN A 70 4.35 -22.18 -5.82
C GLN A 70 4.35 -20.65 -5.71
N ILE A 71 3.35 -20.00 -6.30
CA ILE A 71 3.30 -18.53 -6.37
C ILE A 71 2.35 -17.97 -5.31
N ILE A 72 2.84 -16.96 -4.59
CA ILE A 72 2.01 -16.20 -3.66
C ILE A 72 1.62 -14.90 -4.33
N TYR A 73 0.32 -14.65 -4.40
CA TYR A 73 -0.24 -13.40 -4.92
C TYR A 73 -0.67 -12.51 -3.77
N TYR A 74 -0.36 -11.23 -3.89
CA TYR A 74 -0.70 -10.21 -2.91
C TYR A 74 -1.77 -9.31 -3.47
N SER A 75 -2.68 -8.88 -2.62
CA SER A 75 -3.73 -7.93 -2.99
C SER A 75 -4.02 -7.01 -1.81
N ILE A 76 -4.66 -5.89 -2.07
CA ILE A 76 -5.07 -4.96 -1.01
C ILE A 76 -6.16 -5.63 -0.17
N ALA A 77 -6.05 -5.49 1.15
CA ALA A 77 -6.87 -6.25 2.09
C ALA A 77 -8.35 -5.93 1.98
N ASP A 78 -8.71 -4.66 1.81
CA ASP A 78 -10.12 -4.25 1.71
C ASP A 78 -10.29 -2.94 0.96
N ASN A 79 -11.55 -2.59 0.73
CA ASN A 79 -11.88 -1.38 -0.03
C ASN A 79 -11.56 -0.07 0.70
N HIS A 80 -11.53 -0.06 2.02
CA HIS A 80 -11.18 1.14 2.78
C HIS A 80 -9.77 1.60 2.42
N ILE A 81 -8.83 0.66 2.34
CA ILE A 81 -7.44 0.95 2.02
C ILE A 81 -7.34 1.49 0.59
N LYS A 82 -8.05 0.88 -0.36
CA LYS A 82 -8.09 1.36 -1.75
C LYS A 82 -8.56 2.80 -1.83
N VAL A 83 -9.63 3.11 -1.13
CA VAL A 83 -10.23 4.45 -1.13
C VAL A 83 -9.26 5.49 -0.56
N ILE A 84 -8.60 5.16 0.56
CA ILE A 84 -7.63 6.06 1.19
C ILE A 84 -6.49 6.41 0.22
N ILE A 85 -5.93 5.41 -0.46
CA ILE A 85 -4.84 5.63 -1.41
C ILE A 85 -5.32 6.45 -2.60
N LYS A 86 -6.45 6.09 -3.17
CA LYS A 86 -7.02 6.80 -4.33
C LYS A 86 -7.29 8.26 -4.02
N TYR A 87 -7.95 8.54 -2.91
CA TYR A 87 -8.25 9.92 -2.54
C TYR A 87 -7.00 10.70 -2.14
N GLY A 88 -6.04 10.04 -1.50
CA GLY A 88 -4.75 10.67 -1.24
C GLY A 88 -4.05 11.10 -2.52
N LEU A 89 -4.02 10.22 -3.51
CA LEU A 89 -3.44 10.52 -4.82
C LEU A 89 -4.17 11.67 -5.52
N GLU A 90 -5.50 11.64 -5.52
CA GLU A 90 -6.30 12.70 -6.13
C GLU A 90 -6.03 14.04 -5.46
N HIS A 91 -6.00 14.06 -4.14
CA HIS A 91 -5.75 15.27 -3.38
C HIS A 91 -4.38 15.89 -3.75
N ILE A 92 -3.35 15.06 -3.80
CA ILE A 92 -2.00 15.52 -4.14
C ILE A 92 -1.94 16.02 -5.58
N LYS A 93 -2.55 15.29 -6.52
CA LYS A 93 -2.58 15.69 -7.93
C LYS A 93 -3.33 17.00 -8.15
N GLU A 94 -4.45 17.19 -7.48
CA GLU A 94 -5.20 18.44 -7.53
C GLU A 94 -4.39 19.58 -6.92
N GLY A 95 -3.74 19.33 -5.79
CA GLY A 95 -2.86 20.30 -5.16
C GLY A 95 -1.73 20.73 -6.08
N ILE A 96 -1.11 19.78 -6.78
CA ILE A 96 -0.07 20.08 -7.75
C ILE A 96 -0.62 20.96 -8.87
N LYS A 97 -1.80 20.66 -9.40
CA LYS A 97 -2.43 21.48 -10.43
C LYS A 97 -2.68 22.90 -9.96
N LEU A 98 -3.20 23.06 -8.74
CA LEU A 98 -3.51 24.37 -8.16
C LEU A 98 -2.25 25.16 -7.82
N TRP A 99 -1.18 24.47 -7.42
CA TRP A 99 0.07 25.09 -7.01
C TRP A 99 1.06 25.25 -8.15
N LYS A 100 0.79 24.63 -9.27
CA LYS A 100 1.68 24.66 -10.43
C LYS A 100 1.81 26.08 -10.95
N ARG A 101 3.04 26.56 -11.06
CA ARG A 101 3.32 27.91 -11.58
C ARG A 101 3.81 27.85 -13.01
#